data_99acbb7b045fb8a6379fd9df663c9afc
#
_entry.id   99acbb7b045fb8a6379fd9df663c9afc
#
_cell.length_a   1.000
_cell.length_b   1.000
_cell.length_c   1.000
_cell.angle_alpha   90.00
_cell.angle_beta   90.00
_cell.angle_gamma   90.00
#
_symmetry.space_group_name_H-M   'P 1'
#
loop_
_entity.id
_entity.type
_entity.pdbx_description
1 polymer ?
#
loop_
_entity_poly.entity_id
_entity_poly.type
_entity_poly.pdbx_seq_one_letter_code
_entity_poly.pdbx_strand_id
1 'polypeptide(L)'
;MIKKKDKKKESSFFEFLKTIFYAVIIAVIFRSLFFEPYNIPSGSMLPNLLIGDYLFVSKYSYGYSRYSFPFGIVPLPENRVFASEPKRGDVAVFKLPSNTNINYIKRVMGLPGDKIQMKSGKLFINGSLVIQEEDGFYRHIIKNKFEQILEQKKERLNEDKSYTILNLNDYQVMDNTKEFVVPNDKYFVMGDNRDNSLDSRANGGWFVPLENFCGKANIIFFSITDDTRFWQIWKWPFNIRYNRIFRKIS
;
A
#
# COMPACT_ATOMS: atom_id res chain seq x y z
N MET A 1 39.16 -45.79 -12.40
CA MET A 1 38.54 -44.67 -13.17
C MET A 1 37.25 -44.09 -12.57
N ILE A 2 36.69 -44.66 -11.51
CA ILE A 2 35.39 -44.29 -10.90
C ILE A 2 35.49 -43.08 -9.94
N LYS A 3 36.57 -42.90 -9.18
CA LYS A 3 36.75 -41.82 -8.20
C LYS A 3 36.80 -40.39 -8.75
N LYS A 4 37.10 -40.19 -10.03
CA LYS A 4 37.23 -38.84 -10.62
C LYS A 4 35.88 -38.25 -11.07
N LYS A 5 34.87 -39.10 -11.32
CA LYS A 5 33.52 -38.67 -11.75
C LYS A 5 32.67 -38.18 -10.58
N ASP A 6 32.84 -38.81 -9.40
CA ASP A 6 32.08 -38.46 -8.19
C ASP A 6 32.56 -37.11 -7.58
N LYS A 7 33.87 -36.87 -7.55
CA LYS A 7 34.42 -35.58 -7.12
C LYS A 7 33.99 -34.38 -7.99
N LYS A 8 33.81 -34.59 -9.30
CA LYS A 8 33.35 -33.56 -10.22
C LYS A 8 31.85 -33.25 -10.02
N LYS A 9 31.07 -34.26 -9.64
CA LYS A 9 29.63 -34.14 -9.38
C LYS A 9 29.36 -33.45 -8.02
N GLU A 10 30.14 -33.79 -7.00
CA GLU A 10 30.11 -33.12 -5.68
C GLU A 10 30.57 -31.66 -5.78
N SER A 11 31.62 -31.36 -6.51
CA SER A 11 32.09 -29.99 -6.76
C SER A 11 31.01 -29.15 -7.47
N SER A 12 30.33 -29.72 -8.48
CA SER A 12 29.24 -29.05 -9.19
C SER A 12 28.02 -28.76 -8.28
N PHE A 13 27.70 -29.68 -7.38
CA PHE A 13 26.60 -29.50 -6.41
C PHE A 13 26.92 -28.38 -5.37
N PHE A 14 28.15 -28.37 -4.86
CA PHE A 14 28.63 -27.34 -3.95
C PHE A 14 28.61 -25.94 -4.61
N GLU A 15 29.07 -25.84 -5.85
CA GLU A 15 29.05 -24.59 -6.61
C GLU A 15 27.60 -24.11 -6.87
N PHE A 16 26.68 -25.02 -7.13
CA PHE A 16 25.26 -24.73 -7.28
C PHE A 16 24.66 -24.18 -5.96
N LEU A 17 24.92 -24.85 -4.82
CA LEU A 17 24.47 -24.38 -3.51
C LEU A 17 25.05 -23.01 -3.15
N LYS A 18 26.32 -22.78 -3.44
CA LYS A 18 26.99 -21.49 -3.24
C LYS A 18 26.34 -20.37 -4.08
N THR A 19 25.99 -20.68 -5.33
CA THR A 19 25.30 -19.73 -6.21
C THR A 19 23.93 -19.37 -5.65
N ILE A 20 23.14 -20.36 -5.21
CA ILE A 20 21.85 -20.13 -4.55
C ILE A 20 22.03 -19.27 -3.28
N PHE A 21 23.02 -19.58 -2.46
CA PHE A 21 23.30 -18.84 -1.24
C PHE A 21 23.58 -17.36 -1.52
N TYR A 22 24.43 -17.04 -2.49
CA TYR A 22 24.68 -15.66 -2.88
C TYR A 22 23.45 -14.99 -3.50
N ALA A 23 22.69 -15.70 -4.33
CA ALA A 23 21.45 -15.16 -4.90
C ALA A 23 20.43 -14.81 -3.81
N VAL A 24 20.28 -15.65 -2.77
CA VAL A 24 19.40 -15.38 -1.62
C VAL A 24 19.91 -14.16 -0.83
N ILE A 25 21.20 -14.06 -0.56
CA ILE A 25 21.78 -12.89 0.13
C ILE A 25 21.49 -11.60 -0.64
N ILE A 26 21.77 -11.59 -1.95
CA ILE A 26 21.51 -10.44 -2.81
C ILE A 26 20.02 -10.08 -2.80
N ALA A 27 19.14 -11.06 -2.91
CA ALA A 27 17.69 -10.84 -2.88
C ALA A 27 17.22 -10.27 -1.52
N VAL A 28 17.77 -10.77 -0.41
CA VAL A 28 17.46 -10.26 0.95
C VAL A 28 17.96 -8.82 1.11
N ILE A 29 19.16 -8.51 0.67
CA ILE A 29 19.72 -7.15 0.71
C ILE A 29 18.85 -6.21 -0.14
N PHE A 30 18.53 -6.61 -1.39
CA PHE A 30 17.70 -5.80 -2.28
C PHE A 30 16.32 -5.53 -1.67
N ARG A 31 15.64 -6.57 -1.17
CA ARG A 31 14.35 -6.47 -0.51
C ARG A 31 14.41 -5.59 0.75
N SER A 32 15.51 -5.64 1.50
CA SER A 32 15.66 -4.88 2.74
C SER A 32 15.92 -3.40 2.50
N LEU A 33 16.69 -3.06 1.46
CA LEU A 33 17.13 -1.69 1.22
C LEU A 33 16.31 -0.94 0.16
N PHE A 34 15.78 -1.62 -0.84
CA PHE A 34 15.17 -0.93 -1.97
C PHE A 34 13.66 -1.13 -2.04
N PHE A 35 13.22 -2.29 -2.52
CA PHE A 35 11.81 -2.53 -2.81
C PHE A 35 11.31 -3.81 -2.16
N GLU A 36 10.17 -3.73 -1.54
CA GLU A 36 9.46 -4.90 -1.03
C GLU A 36 8.16 -5.11 -1.80
N PRO A 37 7.90 -6.34 -2.29
CA PRO A 37 6.64 -6.67 -2.94
C PRO A 37 5.52 -6.82 -1.91
N TYR A 38 4.36 -6.21 -2.20
CA TYR A 38 3.11 -6.35 -1.44
C TYR A 38 1.98 -6.73 -2.38
N ASN A 39 1.03 -7.53 -1.89
CA ASN A 39 -0.22 -7.83 -2.60
C ASN A 39 -1.38 -7.05 -1.98
N ILE A 40 -2.40 -6.76 -2.77
CA ILE A 40 -3.61 -6.07 -2.35
C ILE A 40 -4.72 -7.08 -2.09
N PRO A 41 -5.07 -7.36 -0.82
CA PRO A 41 -6.08 -8.35 -0.47
C PRO A 41 -7.48 -7.75 -0.32
N SER A 42 -7.63 -6.42 -0.28
CA SER A 42 -8.89 -5.74 0.02
C SER A 42 -9.20 -4.59 -0.93
N GLY A 43 -10.49 -4.25 -1.05
CA GLY A 43 -10.97 -3.19 -1.93
C GLY A 43 -10.93 -1.77 -1.35
N SER A 44 -10.26 -1.54 -0.23
CA SER A 44 -10.27 -0.22 0.44
C SER A 44 -9.56 0.90 -0.33
N MET A 45 -8.77 0.57 -1.35
CA MET A 45 -8.06 1.50 -2.24
C MET A 45 -8.60 1.47 -3.68
N LEU A 46 -9.79 0.88 -3.90
CA LEU A 46 -10.49 0.99 -5.18
C LEU A 46 -10.80 2.47 -5.50
N PRO A 47 -10.78 2.87 -6.76
CA PRO A 47 -10.46 2.11 -7.97
C PRO A 47 -8.96 2.12 -8.32
N ASN A 48 -8.15 2.85 -7.54
CA ASN A 48 -6.72 3.04 -7.86
C ASN A 48 -5.92 1.75 -7.71
N LEU A 49 -6.17 0.97 -6.65
CA LEU A 49 -5.61 -0.36 -6.45
C LEU A 49 -6.73 -1.40 -6.41
N LEU A 50 -6.58 -2.45 -7.20
CA LEU A 50 -7.54 -3.54 -7.29
C LEU A 50 -7.08 -4.72 -6.42
N ILE A 51 -8.04 -5.49 -5.93
CA ILE A 51 -7.72 -6.79 -5.31
C ILE A 51 -6.98 -7.65 -6.34
N GLY A 52 -5.85 -8.24 -5.94
CA GLY A 52 -4.98 -9.02 -6.80
C GLY A 52 -3.90 -8.20 -7.54
N ASP A 53 -3.76 -6.90 -7.24
CA ASP A 53 -2.58 -6.13 -7.61
C ASP A 53 -1.39 -6.49 -6.72
N TYR A 54 -0.21 -6.53 -7.31
CA TYR A 54 1.07 -6.70 -6.63
C TYR A 54 1.93 -5.47 -6.87
N LEU A 55 2.40 -4.88 -5.78
CA LEU A 55 3.06 -3.58 -5.77
C LEU A 55 4.52 -3.68 -5.39
N PHE A 56 5.36 -2.83 -5.97
CA PHE A 56 6.65 -2.50 -5.40
C PHE A 56 6.54 -1.27 -4.50
N VAL A 57 6.97 -1.47 -3.26
CA VAL A 57 6.99 -0.45 -2.21
C VAL A 57 8.42 -0.07 -1.92
N SER A 58 8.79 1.20 -2.15
CA SER A 58 10.13 1.71 -1.88
C SER A 58 10.32 2.05 -0.41
N LYS A 59 11.26 1.38 0.24
CA LYS A 59 11.57 1.61 1.65
C LYS A 59 12.37 2.90 1.86
N TYR A 60 13.30 3.18 0.96
CA TYR A 60 14.13 4.38 1.01
C TYR A 60 13.34 5.69 0.93
N SER A 61 12.09 5.65 0.43
CA SER A 61 11.25 6.85 0.32
C SER A 61 10.94 7.51 1.66
N TYR A 62 10.90 6.73 2.74
CA TYR A 62 10.66 7.25 4.09
C TYR A 62 11.82 6.95 5.05
N GLY A 63 12.93 6.37 4.56
CA GLY A 63 14.04 5.90 5.36
C GLY A 63 13.76 4.56 6.05
N TYR A 64 14.70 4.11 6.87
CA TYR A 64 14.70 2.76 7.43
C TYR A 64 14.32 2.77 8.91
N SER A 65 13.37 1.91 9.28
CA SER A 65 12.98 1.61 10.65
C SER A 65 13.19 0.13 10.94
N ARG A 66 12.96 -0.30 12.17
CA ARG A 66 12.96 -1.72 12.55
C ARG A 66 12.08 -2.60 11.65
N TYR A 67 11.05 -2.04 11.03
CA TYR A 67 10.15 -2.75 10.10
C TYR A 67 10.70 -2.87 8.68
N SER A 68 11.84 -2.25 8.38
CA SER A 68 12.47 -2.33 7.05
C SER A 68 13.21 -3.64 6.82
N PHE A 69 13.60 -4.34 7.89
CA PHE A 69 14.38 -5.57 7.79
C PHE A 69 13.56 -6.81 8.15
N PRO A 70 13.78 -7.93 7.46
CA PRO A 70 13.11 -9.19 7.78
C PRO A 70 13.36 -9.58 9.25
N PHE A 71 12.29 -9.99 9.94
CA PHE A 71 12.32 -10.46 11.33
C PHE A 71 12.88 -9.45 12.36
N GLY A 72 13.09 -8.17 12.00
CA GLY A 72 13.65 -7.17 12.90
C GLY A 72 15.09 -7.47 13.37
N ILE A 73 15.85 -8.24 12.58
CA ILE A 73 17.19 -8.75 12.96
C ILE A 73 18.20 -7.61 13.12
N VAL A 74 18.00 -6.48 12.41
CA VAL A 74 18.93 -5.34 12.51
C VAL A 74 18.48 -4.44 13.66
N PRO A 75 19.29 -4.29 14.72
CA PRO A 75 18.99 -3.38 15.82
C PRO A 75 19.18 -1.94 15.35
N LEU A 76 18.11 -1.36 14.80
CA LEU A 76 18.10 0.07 14.48
C LEU A 76 17.70 0.87 15.73
N PRO A 77 18.18 2.13 15.85
CA PRO A 77 17.69 3.05 16.86
C PRO A 77 16.17 3.20 16.77
N GLU A 78 15.51 3.64 17.83
CA GLU A 78 14.08 3.88 17.85
C GLU A 78 13.65 4.87 16.76
N ASN A 79 14.53 5.80 16.40
CA ASN A 79 14.34 6.74 15.30
C ASN A 79 14.73 6.13 13.95
N ARG A 80 14.05 6.58 12.89
CA ARG A 80 14.35 6.16 11.51
C ARG A 80 15.75 6.68 11.07
N VAL A 81 16.47 5.82 10.36
CA VAL A 81 17.73 6.18 9.70
C VAL A 81 17.41 6.73 8.30
N PHE A 82 18.02 7.84 7.93
CA PHE A 82 17.73 8.58 6.68
C PHE A 82 16.23 8.91 6.53
N ALA A 83 15.62 9.39 7.62
CA ALA A 83 14.20 9.71 7.66
C ALA A 83 13.82 10.74 6.59
N SER A 84 12.74 10.46 5.88
CA SER A 84 12.06 11.39 4.98
C SER A 84 10.56 11.32 5.26
N GLU A 85 9.93 12.48 5.29
CA GLU A 85 8.52 12.57 5.66
C GLU A 85 7.59 12.12 4.53
N PRO A 86 6.54 11.34 4.84
CA PRO A 86 5.45 11.10 3.91
C PRO A 86 4.79 12.40 3.47
N LYS A 87 4.51 12.50 2.17
CA LYS A 87 3.85 13.68 1.59
C LYS A 87 2.35 13.44 1.44
N ARG A 88 1.57 14.51 1.55
CA ARG A 88 0.13 14.45 1.30
C ARG A 88 -0.16 13.86 -0.08
N GLY A 89 -1.10 12.90 -0.11
CA GLY A 89 -1.48 12.15 -1.28
C GLY A 89 -0.58 10.96 -1.62
N ASP A 90 0.49 10.68 -0.86
CA ASP A 90 1.26 9.44 -1.05
C ASP A 90 0.43 8.23 -0.67
N VAL A 91 0.46 7.20 -1.51
CA VAL A 91 -0.07 5.87 -1.14
C VAL A 91 1.03 5.12 -0.42
N ALA A 92 0.80 4.80 0.85
CA ALA A 92 1.81 4.26 1.74
C ALA A 92 1.40 2.93 2.37
N VAL A 93 2.37 2.03 2.49
CA VAL A 93 2.24 0.81 3.30
C VAL A 93 2.81 1.08 4.69
N PHE A 94 2.07 0.68 5.71
CA PHE A 94 2.46 0.88 7.10
C PHE A 94 1.94 -0.24 8.00
N LYS A 95 2.54 -0.37 9.17
CA LYS A 95 2.09 -1.23 10.25
C LYS A 95 0.93 -0.58 10.99
N LEU A 96 -0.19 -1.31 11.16
CA LEU A 96 -1.35 -0.81 11.89
C LEU A 96 -0.93 -0.46 13.34
N PRO A 97 -1.21 0.76 13.83
CA PRO A 97 -0.74 1.18 15.16
C PRO A 97 -1.25 0.31 16.32
N SER A 98 -2.48 -0.21 16.21
CA SER A 98 -3.07 -1.10 17.22
C SER A 98 -2.56 -2.55 17.13
N ASN A 99 -1.99 -2.96 15.98
CA ASN A 99 -1.42 -4.30 15.78
C ASN A 99 -0.36 -4.28 14.68
N THR A 100 0.89 -4.13 15.05
CA THR A 100 2.03 -4.01 14.13
C THR A 100 2.35 -5.29 13.34
N ASN A 101 1.65 -6.39 13.58
CA ASN A 101 1.74 -7.59 12.73
C ASN A 101 0.96 -7.44 11.42
N ILE A 102 0.03 -6.46 11.33
CA ILE A 102 -0.83 -6.24 10.18
C ILE A 102 -0.29 -5.07 9.36
N ASN A 103 -0.14 -5.30 8.06
CA ASN A 103 0.17 -4.24 7.10
C ASN A 103 -1.11 -3.65 6.53
N TYR A 104 -1.18 -2.31 6.52
CA TYR A 104 -2.22 -1.56 5.84
C TYR A 104 -1.63 -0.78 4.69
N ILE A 105 -2.47 -0.50 3.70
CA ILE A 105 -2.16 0.43 2.62
C ILE A 105 -3.27 1.47 2.54
N LYS A 106 -2.89 2.75 2.63
CA LYS A 106 -3.80 3.90 2.57
C LYS A 106 -3.10 5.10 1.95
N ARG A 107 -3.89 6.10 1.62
CA ARG A 107 -3.40 7.41 1.17
C ARG A 107 -3.17 8.34 2.36
N VAL A 108 -2.02 9.00 2.40
CA VAL A 108 -1.69 10.01 3.41
C VAL A 108 -2.47 11.28 3.11
N MET A 109 -3.36 11.67 4.00
CA MET A 109 -4.21 12.84 3.82
C MET A 109 -3.87 13.98 4.79
N GLY A 110 -3.54 13.70 6.03
CA GLY A 110 -3.12 14.69 7.02
C GLY A 110 -1.66 14.51 7.41
N LEU A 111 -0.96 15.63 7.46
CA LEU A 111 0.42 15.76 7.93
C LEU A 111 0.43 16.27 9.38
N PRO A 112 1.56 16.17 10.10
CA PRO A 112 1.68 16.71 11.46
C PRO A 112 1.16 18.15 11.55
N GLY A 113 0.30 18.41 12.52
CA GLY A 113 -0.33 19.72 12.75
C GLY A 113 -1.59 20.02 11.93
N ASP A 114 -1.92 19.21 10.93
CA ASP A 114 -3.14 19.42 10.14
C ASP A 114 -4.43 19.18 10.94
N LYS A 115 -5.47 19.88 10.54
CA LYS A 115 -6.84 19.69 10.98
C LYS A 115 -7.63 19.00 9.86
N ILE A 116 -8.14 17.82 10.12
CA ILE A 116 -8.86 16.99 9.14
C ILE A 116 -10.31 16.84 9.60
N GLN A 117 -11.26 17.07 8.72
CA GLN A 117 -12.68 16.87 9.00
C GLN A 117 -13.43 16.39 7.77
N MET A 118 -14.37 15.47 7.98
CA MET A 118 -15.38 15.15 6.98
C MET A 118 -16.68 15.89 7.30
N LYS A 119 -17.30 16.50 6.28
CA LYS A 119 -18.63 17.12 6.36
C LYS A 119 -19.43 16.73 5.12
N SER A 120 -20.52 16.00 5.31
CA SER A 120 -21.38 15.52 4.23
C SER A 120 -20.58 14.87 3.09
N GLY A 121 -19.74 13.90 3.41
CA GLY A 121 -18.89 13.16 2.47
C GLY A 121 -17.72 13.95 1.86
N LYS A 122 -17.56 15.22 2.20
CA LYS A 122 -16.51 16.10 1.68
C LYS A 122 -15.37 16.26 2.69
N LEU A 123 -14.14 16.19 2.18
CA LEU A 123 -12.93 16.32 2.99
C LEU A 123 -12.53 17.78 3.13
N PHE A 124 -12.28 18.19 4.37
CA PHE A 124 -11.71 19.49 4.73
C PHE A 124 -10.33 19.29 5.36
N ILE A 125 -9.36 20.07 4.91
CA ILE A 125 -7.99 20.12 5.43
C ILE A 125 -7.70 21.57 5.85
N ASN A 126 -7.39 21.79 7.11
CA ASN A 126 -7.14 23.12 7.69
C ASN A 126 -8.28 24.12 7.39
N GLY A 127 -9.53 23.63 7.44
CA GLY A 127 -10.71 24.40 7.13
C GLY A 127 -11.01 24.60 5.64
N SER A 128 -10.09 24.25 4.74
CA SER A 128 -10.27 24.37 3.30
C SER A 128 -10.86 23.11 2.71
N LEU A 129 -11.87 23.24 1.87
CA LEU A 129 -12.50 22.12 1.14
C LEU A 129 -11.53 21.55 0.11
N VAL A 130 -11.33 20.23 0.12
CA VAL A 130 -10.69 19.50 -0.98
C VAL A 130 -11.69 19.41 -2.13
N ILE A 131 -11.30 19.93 -3.29
CA ILE A 131 -12.18 19.98 -4.46
C ILE A 131 -12.45 18.55 -4.96
N GLN A 132 -13.72 18.22 -5.14
CA GLN A 132 -14.20 16.98 -5.72
C GLN A 132 -14.94 17.29 -7.02
N GLU A 133 -14.60 16.59 -8.09
CA GLU A 133 -15.27 16.64 -9.38
C GLU A 133 -15.92 15.28 -9.65
N GLU A 134 -17.14 15.25 -10.14
CA GLU A 134 -17.80 14.00 -10.52
C GLU A 134 -17.05 13.35 -11.71
N ASP A 135 -16.80 12.05 -11.62
CA ASP A 135 -16.04 11.27 -12.60
C ASP A 135 -16.83 9.99 -13.01
N GLY A 136 -18.15 10.03 -12.88
CA GLY A 136 -19.06 8.96 -13.27
C GLY A 136 -19.32 7.92 -12.20
N PHE A 137 -19.45 6.66 -12.62
CA PHE A 137 -19.80 5.55 -11.73
C PHE A 137 -18.84 4.38 -11.90
N TYR A 138 -18.49 3.76 -10.79
CA TYR A 138 -17.69 2.54 -10.73
C TYR A 138 -18.58 1.34 -10.42
N ARG A 139 -18.53 0.30 -11.27
CA ARG A 139 -19.25 -0.94 -11.04
C ARG A 139 -18.34 -1.94 -10.35
N HIS A 140 -18.68 -2.31 -9.14
CA HIS A 140 -17.95 -3.30 -8.35
C HIS A 140 -18.78 -4.58 -8.25
N ILE A 141 -18.20 -5.70 -8.69
CA ILE A 141 -18.84 -7.01 -8.55
C ILE A 141 -18.33 -7.63 -7.25
N ILE A 142 -19.19 -7.70 -6.25
CA ILE A 142 -18.89 -8.37 -4.98
C ILE A 142 -19.02 -9.89 -5.17
N LYS A 143 -18.25 -10.66 -4.41
CA LYS A 143 -18.40 -12.13 -4.35
C LYS A 143 -19.88 -12.48 -4.22
N ASN A 144 -20.39 -13.35 -5.10
CA ASN A 144 -21.78 -13.80 -5.26
C ASN A 144 -22.64 -13.03 -6.28
N LYS A 145 -22.03 -12.32 -7.24
CA LYS A 145 -22.69 -11.66 -8.36
C LYS A 145 -23.57 -10.44 -7.99
N PHE A 146 -23.43 -9.87 -6.81
CA PHE A 146 -24.06 -8.60 -6.51
C PHE A 146 -23.21 -7.47 -7.12
N GLU A 147 -23.82 -6.72 -8.02
CA GLU A 147 -23.22 -5.50 -8.57
C GLU A 147 -23.52 -4.34 -7.62
N GLN A 148 -22.47 -3.67 -7.18
CA GLN A 148 -22.56 -2.43 -6.43
C GLN A 148 -22.12 -1.28 -7.34
N ILE A 149 -22.98 -0.29 -7.48
CA ILE A 149 -22.66 0.95 -8.22
C ILE A 149 -22.21 1.98 -7.19
N LEU A 150 -21.02 2.51 -7.37
CA LEU A 150 -20.40 3.52 -6.50
C LEU A 150 -20.21 4.80 -7.30
N GLU A 151 -20.46 5.95 -6.70
CA GLU A 151 -20.10 7.23 -7.28
C GLU A 151 -18.56 7.33 -7.37
N GLN A 152 -18.08 7.71 -8.54
CA GLN A 152 -16.67 7.96 -8.76
C GLN A 152 -16.46 9.47 -8.80
N LYS A 153 -15.56 9.96 -7.95
CA LYS A 153 -15.22 11.38 -7.85
C LYS A 153 -13.71 11.53 -7.96
N LYS A 154 -13.27 12.62 -8.58
CA LYS A 154 -11.87 12.98 -8.66
C LYS A 154 -11.56 14.04 -7.61
N GLU A 155 -10.74 13.69 -6.61
CA GLU A 155 -10.25 14.64 -5.62
C GLU A 155 -8.97 15.30 -6.09
N ARG A 156 -8.88 16.62 -5.90
CA ARG A 156 -7.73 17.43 -6.26
C ARG A 156 -7.11 18.03 -5.00
N LEU A 157 -5.90 17.58 -4.65
CA LEU A 157 -5.16 18.11 -3.50
C LEU A 157 -4.43 19.43 -3.82
N ASN A 158 -3.96 19.56 -5.04
CA ASN A 158 -3.32 20.75 -5.61
C ASN A 158 -3.39 20.66 -7.15
N GLU A 159 -2.79 21.62 -7.87
CA GLU A 159 -2.82 21.66 -9.33
C GLU A 159 -2.22 20.41 -9.99
N ASP A 160 -1.19 19.82 -9.37
CA ASP A 160 -0.44 18.68 -9.94
C ASP A 160 -0.92 17.32 -9.43
N LYS A 161 -1.69 17.27 -8.35
CA LYS A 161 -2.01 16.01 -7.68
C LYS A 161 -3.50 15.80 -7.51
N SER A 162 -4.01 14.87 -8.30
CA SER A 162 -5.40 14.42 -8.23
C SER A 162 -5.45 12.89 -8.27
N TYR A 163 -6.50 12.32 -7.71
CA TYR A 163 -6.75 10.87 -7.69
C TYR A 163 -8.25 10.62 -7.60
N THR A 164 -8.64 9.42 -8.00
CA THR A 164 -10.03 9.01 -7.98
C THR A 164 -10.39 8.38 -6.64
N ILE A 165 -11.57 8.70 -6.14
CA ILE A 165 -12.18 8.09 -4.96
C ILE A 165 -13.51 7.44 -5.32
N LEU A 166 -13.95 6.50 -4.49
CA LEU A 166 -15.28 5.91 -4.56
C LEU A 166 -16.08 6.29 -3.33
N ASN A 167 -17.34 6.64 -3.55
CA ASN A 167 -18.30 7.01 -2.55
C ASN A 167 -19.60 6.20 -2.80
N LEU A 168 -20.17 5.63 -1.76
CA LEU A 168 -21.46 4.94 -1.86
C LEU A 168 -22.61 5.94 -1.79
N ASN A 169 -22.53 6.83 -0.81
CA ASN A 169 -23.43 7.98 -0.62
C ASN A 169 -22.81 8.91 0.45
N ASP A 170 -23.39 10.08 0.67
CA ASP A 170 -22.87 11.10 1.62
C ASP A 170 -23.48 10.98 3.04
N TYR A 171 -24.06 9.84 3.40
CA TYR A 171 -24.78 9.60 4.67
C TYR A 171 -24.18 8.46 5.50
N GLN A 172 -22.97 8.00 5.17
CA GLN A 172 -22.30 6.94 5.92
C GLN A 172 -21.74 7.48 7.24
N VAL A 173 -21.43 6.56 8.15
CA VAL A 173 -20.95 6.89 9.51
C VAL A 173 -19.69 7.78 9.49
N MET A 174 -18.83 7.63 8.49
CA MET A 174 -17.57 8.38 8.39
C MET A 174 -17.66 9.65 7.50
N ASP A 175 -18.86 10.01 7.02
CA ASP A 175 -19.06 11.21 6.20
C ASP A 175 -19.20 12.48 7.01
N ASN A 176 -19.50 12.34 8.29
CA ASN A 176 -19.54 13.45 9.24
C ASN A 176 -18.69 13.11 10.46
N THR A 177 -17.56 13.78 10.61
CA THR A 177 -16.63 13.52 11.71
C THR A 177 -16.44 14.78 12.56
N LYS A 178 -15.96 14.58 13.80
CA LYS A 178 -15.30 15.66 14.52
C LYS A 178 -14.05 16.11 13.75
N GLU A 179 -13.54 17.29 14.10
CA GLU A 179 -12.22 17.72 13.62
C GLU A 179 -11.13 16.89 14.32
N PHE A 180 -10.24 16.31 13.51
CA PHE A 180 -9.06 15.58 13.97
C PHE A 180 -7.83 16.48 13.83
N VAL A 181 -7.16 16.78 14.91
CA VAL A 181 -5.86 17.46 14.89
C VAL A 181 -4.78 16.39 14.85
N VAL A 182 -3.99 16.39 13.80
CA VAL A 182 -2.91 15.39 13.60
C VAL A 182 -1.75 15.70 14.55
N PRO A 183 -1.39 14.79 15.47
CA PRO A 183 -0.28 15.03 16.38
C PRO A 183 1.07 15.14 15.64
N ASN A 184 2.07 15.69 16.31
CA ASN A 184 3.44 15.69 15.82
C ASN A 184 3.92 14.25 15.57
N ASP A 185 4.73 14.05 14.52
CA ASP A 185 5.30 12.76 14.08
C ASP A 185 4.26 11.68 13.73
N LYS A 186 3.00 12.08 13.53
CA LYS A 186 1.91 11.19 13.12
C LYS A 186 1.22 11.69 11.85
N TYR A 187 0.52 10.77 11.20
CA TYR A 187 -0.12 11.00 9.91
C TYR A 187 -1.55 10.49 9.93
N PHE A 188 -2.44 11.21 9.28
CA PHE A 188 -3.81 10.81 9.06
C PHE A 188 -3.93 10.17 7.68
N VAL A 189 -4.49 8.98 7.60
CA VAL A 189 -4.56 8.20 6.37
C VAL A 189 -6.00 7.83 6.04
N MET A 190 -6.34 7.80 4.74
CA MET A 190 -7.67 7.44 4.25
C MET A 190 -7.58 6.44 3.11
N GLY A 191 -8.62 5.60 2.98
CA GLY A 191 -8.79 4.77 1.80
C GLY A 191 -9.40 5.56 0.64
N ASP A 192 -9.08 5.17 -0.59
CA ASP A 192 -9.69 5.76 -1.78
C ASP A 192 -11.15 5.30 -1.97
N ASN A 193 -11.49 4.09 -1.51
CA ASN A 193 -12.87 3.62 -1.39
C ASN A 193 -13.44 4.08 -0.03
N ARG A 194 -13.95 5.29 -0.01
CA ARG A 194 -14.27 6.07 1.19
C ARG A 194 -15.15 5.34 2.19
N ASP A 195 -16.20 4.70 1.73
CA ASP A 195 -17.18 4.04 2.59
C ASP A 195 -16.83 2.57 2.90
N ASN A 196 -15.88 2.03 2.17
CA ASN A 196 -15.39 0.66 2.38
C ASN A 196 -13.91 0.64 2.83
N SER A 197 -13.57 1.54 3.75
CA SER A 197 -12.21 1.67 4.27
C SER A 197 -12.20 1.82 5.78
N LEU A 198 -11.58 0.87 6.47
CA LEU A 198 -11.23 1.06 7.87
C LEU A 198 -9.92 1.87 7.92
N ASP A 199 -10.03 3.17 8.20
CA ASP A 199 -8.91 4.12 8.16
C ASP A 199 -8.93 5.09 9.35
N SER A 200 -8.14 6.14 9.30
CA SER A 200 -7.97 7.07 10.42
C SER A 200 -9.26 7.75 10.90
N ARG A 201 -10.33 7.72 10.13
CA ARG A 201 -11.65 8.24 10.52
C ARG A 201 -12.39 7.33 11.52
N ALA A 202 -12.06 6.03 11.50
CA ALA A 202 -12.77 5.02 12.27
C ALA A 202 -12.48 5.08 13.77
N ASN A 203 -13.42 4.56 14.58
CA ASN A 203 -13.26 4.37 16.03
C ASN A 203 -12.87 5.64 16.79
N GLY A 204 -13.39 6.80 16.38
CA GLY A 204 -13.08 8.08 17.02
C GLY A 204 -11.75 8.71 16.64
N GLY A 205 -11.05 8.12 15.68
CA GLY A 205 -9.81 8.63 15.10
C GLY A 205 -8.55 7.93 15.61
N TRP A 206 -7.64 7.60 14.67
CA TRP A 206 -6.31 7.10 14.98
C TRP A 206 -5.30 7.63 13.97
N PHE A 207 -4.03 7.60 14.32
CA PHE A 207 -2.96 8.18 13.53
C PHE A 207 -1.81 7.21 13.38
N VAL A 208 -1.12 7.26 12.24
CA VAL A 208 0.04 6.42 11.96
C VAL A 208 1.31 7.14 12.40
N PRO A 209 2.06 6.64 13.38
CA PRO A 209 3.37 7.16 13.70
C PRO A 209 4.36 7.00 12.55
N LEU A 210 5.31 7.92 12.41
CA LEU A 210 6.31 7.87 11.33
C LEU A 210 7.08 6.55 11.31
N GLU A 211 7.43 5.99 12.46
CA GLU A 211 8.14 4.70 12.56
C GLU A 211 7.37 3.52 11.97
N ASN A 212 6.03 3.58 11.93
CA ASN A 212 5.20 2.49 11.41
C ASN A 212 5.20 2.40 9.88
N PHE A 213 5.61 3.44 9.17
CA PHE A 213 5.64 3.39 7.70
C PHE A 213 6.67 2.39 7.20
N CYS A 214 6.25 1.47 6.34
CA CYS A 214 7.13 0.51 5.65
C CYS A 214 7.74 1.12 4.39
N GLY A 215 6.96 1.92 3.64
CA GLY A 215 7.43 2.58 2.43
C GLY A 215 6.29 3.14 1.57
N LYS A 216 6.66 3.77 0.47
CA LYS A 216 5.75 4.34 -0.51
C LYS A 216 5.46 3.34 -1.62
N ALA A 217 4.19 3.14 -1.95
CA ALA A 217 3.77 2.35 -3.10
C ALA A 217 4.04 3.13 -4.39
N ASN A 218 4.84 2.57 -5.29
CA ASN A 218 5.31 3.28 -6.47
C ASN A 218 4.70 2.76 -7.77
N ILE A 219 4.65 1.42 -7.91
CA ILE A 219 4.29 0.80 -9.18
C ILE A 219 3.60 -0.54 -8.94
N ILE A 220 2.63 -0.85 -9.77
CA ILE A 220 2.02 -2.18 -9.89
C ILE A 220 2.90 -3.01 -10.82
N PHE A 221 3.57 -4.05 -10.33
CA PHE A 221 4.43 -4.88 -11.19
C PHE A 221 3.71 -6.09 -11.75
N PHE A 222 2.62 -6.52 -11.10
CA PHE A 222 1.79 -7.63 -11.55
C PHE A 222 0.35 -7.43 -11.09
N SER A 223 -0.63 -7.88 -11.86
CA SER A 223 -2.04 -7.79 -11.50
C SER A 223 -2.81 -8.99 -12.04
N ILE A 224 -3.56 -9.65 -11.17
CA ILE A 224 -4.34 -10.83 -11.49
C ILE A 224 -5.76 -10.68 -10.91
N THR A 225 -6.77 -11.28 -11.53
CA THR A 225 -8.13 -11.26 -10.99
C THR A 225 -8.20 -11.94 -9.63
N ASP A 226 -9.09 -11.47 -8.78
CA ASP A 226 -9.23 -11.93 -7.38
C ASP A 226 -9.65 -13.40 -7.24
N ASP A 227 -10.24 -14.00 -8.29
CA ASP A 227 -10.57 -15.43 -8.35
C ASP A 227 -9.36 -16.33 -8.55
N THR A 228 -8.20 -15.77 -8.89
CA THR A 228 -7.01 -16.53 -9.27
C THR A 228 -5.90 -16.35 -8.26
N ARG A 229 -5.41 -17.48 -7.73
CA ARG A 229 -4.27 -17.46 -6.81
C ARG A 229 -2.94 -17.43 -7.56
N PHE A 230 -1.95 -16.79 -7.00
CA PHE A 230 -0.62 -16.62 -7.61
C PHE A 230 0.01 -17.92 -8.13
N TRP A 231 -0.18 -19.05 -7.47
CA TRP A 231 0.39 -20.34 -7.91
C TRP A 231 -0.39 -21.05 -9.02
N GLN A 232 -1.57 -20.52 -9.41
CA GLN A 232 -2.37 -21.07 -10.52
C GLN A 232 -1.88 -20.54 -11.86
N ILE A 233 -0.60 -20.79 -12.19
CA ILE A 233 0.07 -20.24 -13.38
C ILE A 233 -0.63 -20.61 -14.70
N TRP A 234 -1.35 -21.73 -14.75
CA TRP A 234 -2.14 -22.14 -15.92
C TRP A 234 -3.36 -21.24 -16.19
N LYS A 235 -3.81 -20.46 -15.20
CA LYS A 235 -4.90 -19.48 -15.36
C LYS A 235 -4.39 -18.10 -15.75
N TRP A 236 -3.10 -17.82 -15.62
CA TRP A 236 -2.52 -16.51 -15.86
C TRP A 236 -2.82 -15.91 -17.23
N PRO A 237 -2.71 -16.68 -18.35
CA PRO A 237 -2.95 -16.12 -19.68
C PRO A 237 -4.33 -15.43 -19.83
N PHE A 238 -5.32 -15.86 -19.06
CA PHE A 238 -6.70 -15.36 -19.15
C PHE A 238 -7.06 -14.38 -18.05
N ASN A 239 -6.31 -14.35 -16.95
CA ASN A 239 -6.68 -13.62 -15.72
C ASN A 239 -5.69 -12.52 -15.35
N ILE A 240 -4.60 -12.35 -16.11
CA ILE A 240 -3.68 -11.23 -15.92
C ILE A 240 -4.32 -9.96 -16.49
N ARG A 241 -4.29 -8.89 -15.70
CA ARG A 241 -4.69 -7.55 -16.13
C ARG A 241 -3.47 -6.81 -16.70
N TYR A 242 -3.14 -7.09 -17.96
CA TYR A 242 -1.94 -6.59 -18.64
C TYR A 242 -1.85 -5.05 -18.64
N ASN A 243 -2.99 -4.35 -18.74
CA ASN A 243 -3.07 -2.89 -18.74
C ASN A 243 -2.70 -2.24 -17.39
N ARG A 244 -2.54 -3.04 -16.34
CA ARG A 244 -2.13 -2.56 -15.02
C ARG A 244 -0.64 -2.80 -14.72
N ILE A 245 0.03 -3.63 -15.51
CA ILE A 245 1.45 -3.95 -15.31
C ILE A 245 2.29 -2.69 -15.61
N PHE A 246 3.21 -2.37 -14.69
CA PHE A 246 4.05 -1.17 -14.68
C PHE A 246 3.29 0.16 -14.57
N ARG A 247 2.01 0.11 -14.16
CA ARG A 247 1.25 1.33 -13.86
C ARG A 247 1.81 2.00 -12.61
N LYS A 248 2.15 3.28 -12.72
CA LYS A 248 2.55 4.11 -11.57
C LYS A 248 1.34 4.35 -10.66
N ILE A 249 1.61 4.42 -9.36
CA ILE A 249 0.63 4.73 -8.32
C ILE A 249 0.78 6.21 -8.00
N SER A 250 -0.29 6.95 -8.22
CA SER A 250 -0.37 8.40 -7.98
C SER A 250 -1.14 8.69 -6.69
#